data_912a3d4bf380f53e5218fb61e1013b35
#
_entry.id   912a3d4bf380f53e5218fb61e1013b35
#
_cell.length_a   1.000
_cell.length_b   1.000
_cell.length_c   1.000
_cell.angle_alpha   90.00
_cell.angle_beta   90.00
_cell.angle_gamma   90.00
#
_symmetry.space_group_name_H-M   'P 1'
#
loop_
_entity.id
_entity.type
_entity.pdbx_description
1 polymer ?
#
loop_
_entity_poly.entity_id
_entity_poly.type
_entity_poly.pdbx_seq_one_letter_code
_entity_poly.pdbx_strand_id
1 'polypeptide(L)'
;MGNRILVTRSSMPPMEEYFEEVAPLWESHWLTNMGVEHKKLEADLKERLGIDNLALFTNGHNALECILEAMALPTGGEVITTPFTFASTTHAIVRKGLTPVFADVNPVNLTLDPESIERLITPRTCAIVPVHVYGNLCDVDAIQEIADRHGLKVIYDAAHAFGVERVNEDGSSDSAATFGDAAMFSFHATKVFNTIEGGCVCFKDEDLYPLLNQWKNFGITGPGDVEYVGGNAKMNEFCAAMGVCNLRHLDAEIGKRKAVAERYWDNLAGTAGVTVFRPANNIRHNYAYLPVLFDPSVFGATRDDVFDALDKVGVGARKYFYPLVNDYACYRSVYSSDRTPVAKKAASQVITLPMYADLALEDVDRICNTVLDAGKGNR
;
A
#
# COMPACT_ATOMS: atom_id res chain seq x y z
N MET A 1 -10.44 -7.91 -31.78
CA MET A 1 -9.85 -6.91 -30.88
C MET A 1 -8.80 -7.64 -30.06
N GLY A 2 -7.52 -7.28 -30.17
CA GLY A 2 -6.47 -7.89 -29.34
C GLY A 2 -6.75 -7.65 -27.86
N ASN A 3 -6.44 -8.63 -26.99
CA ASN A 3 -6.60 -8.47 -25.54
C ASN A 3 -5.80 -7.25 -25.05
N ARG A 4 -6.49 -6.27 -24.45
CA ARG A 4 -5.84 -5.11 -23.82
C ARG A 4 -4.95 -5.59 -22.65
N ILE A 5 -3.71 -5.13 -22.59
CA ILE A 5 -2.86 -5.34 -21.41
C ILE A 5 -3.35 -4.41 -20.29
N LEU A 6 -3.75 -5.01 -19.17
CA LEU A 6 -4.21 -4.25 -17.99
C LEU A 6 -3.01 -3.74 -17.19
N VAL A 7 -3.19 -2.66 -16.44
CA VAL A 7 -2.14 -2.14 -15.54
C VAL A 7 -1.88 -3.07 -14.36
N THR A 8 -2.90 -3.78 -13.90
CA THR A 8 -2.83 -4.82 -12.86
C THR A 8 -3.74 -5.97 -13.21
N ARG A 9 -3.37 -7.17 -12.77
CA ARG A 9 -4.19 -8.38 -12.83
C ARG A 9 -4.06 -9.10 -11.49
N SER A 10 -5.19 -9.50 -10.92
CA SER A 10 -5.22 -10.21 -9.65
C SER A 10 -4.58 -11.59 -9.78
N SER A 11 -3.73 -11.95 -8.82
CA SER A 11 -3.28 -13.33 -8.66
C SER A 11 -4.44 -14.15 -8.09
N MET A 12 -4.62 -15.35 -8.63
CA MET A 12 -5.66 -16.29 -8.21
C MET A 12 -5.03 -17.65 -7.92
N PRO A 13 -5.47 -18.34 -6.87
CA PRO A 13 -5.07 -19.72 -6.65
C PRO A 13 -5.71 -20.65 -7.70
N PRO A 14 -5.28 -21.92 -7.82
CA PRO A 14 -6.03 -22.92 -8.56
C PRO A 14 -7.50 -22.98 -8.08
N MET A 15 -8.43 -23.07 -9.03
CA MET A 15 -9.87 -23.03 -8.73
C MET A 15 -10.27 -24.17 -7.77
N GLU A 16 -9.71 -25.36 -8.00
CA GLU A 16 -9.95 -26.57 -7.20
C GLU A 16 -9.53 -26.38 -5.75
N GLU A 17 -8.37 -25.75 -5.53
CA GLU A 17 -7.84 -25.45 -4.19
C GLU A 17 -8.80 -24.55 -3.40
N TYR A 18 -9.31 -23.50 -4.05
CA TYR A 18 -10.27 -22.61 -3.42
C TYR A 18 -11.61 -23.31 -3.13
N PHE A 19 -12.10 -24.15 -4.04
CA PHE A 19 -13.32 -24.92 -3.81
C PHE A 19 -13.18 -25.91 -2.66
N GLU A 20 -12.04 -26.57 -2.53
CA GLU A 20 -11.75 -27.46 -1.39
C GLU A 20 -11.74 -26.66 -0.07
N GLU A 21 -11.11 -25.48 -0.05
CA GLU A 21 -11.01 -24.62 1.13
C GLU A 21 -12.40 -24.10 1.59
N VAL A 22 -13.29 -23.73 0.67
CA VAL A 22 -14.62 -23.22 1.04
C VAL A 22 -15.69 -24.30 1.22
N ALA A 23 -15.48 -25.53 0.78
CA ALA A 23 -16.49 -26.60 0.84
C ALA A 23 -17.07 -26.81 2.26
N PRO A 24 -16.28 -26.77 3.37
CA PRO A 24 -16.82 -26.92 4.73
C PRO A 24 -17.80 -25.83 5.15
N LEU A 25 -17.82 -24.69 4.45
CA LEU A 25 -18.77 -23.60 4.77
C LEU A 25 -20.22 -23.96 4.44
N TRP A 26 -20.45 -24.91 3.48
CA TRP A 26 -21.79 -25.43 3.17
C TRP A 26 -22.35 -26.34 4.25
N GLU A 27 -21.48 -26.94 5.07
CA GLU A 27 -21.91 -27.76 6.20
C GLU A 27 -22.07 -26.91 7.46
N SER A 28 -21.14 -26.00 7.72
CA SER A 28 -21.15 -25.17 8.95
C SER A 28 -22.16 -24.03 8.89
N HIS A 29 -22.44 -23.50 7.69
CA HIS A 29 -23.19 -22.28 7.46
C HIS A 29 -22.66 -21.04 8.22
N TRP A 30 -21.41 -21.08 8.69
CA TRP A 30 -20.76 -19.99 9.40
C TRP A 30 -19.97 -19.14 8.42
N LEU A 31 -20.54 -18.02 7.96
CA LEU A 31 -20.02 -17.25 6.84
C LEU A 31 -19.31 -15.95 7.24
N THR A 32 -19.40 -15.55 8.51
CA THR A 32 -18.80 -14.30 9.04
C THR A 32 -18.62 -14.41 10.56
N ASN A 33 -18.21 -13.30 11.23
CA ASN A 33 -18.00 -13.23 12.68
C ASN A 33 -16.86 -14.15 13.16
N MET A 34 -15.72 -14.07 12.49
CA MET A 34 -14.45 -14.72 12.87
C MET A 34 -14.59 -16.27 12.99
N GLY A 35 -15.03 -16.89 11.90
CA GLY A 35 -15.15 -18.34 11.78
C GLY A 35 -13.81 -19.04 11.60
N VAL A 36 -13.85 -20.23 11.01
CA VAL A 36 -12.68 -21.11 10.88
C VAL A 36 -11.65 -20.54 9.93
N GLU A 37 -12.07 -20.09 8.73
CA GLU A 37 -11.14 -19.57 7.72
C GLU A 37 -10.54 -18.21 8.16
N HIS A 38 -11.32 -17.38 8.83
CA HIS A 38 -10.81 -16.13 9.41
C HIS A 38 -9.69 -16.39 10.43
N LYS A 39 -9.88 -17.35 11.35
CA LYS A 39 -8.87 -17.70 12.37
C LYS A 39 -7.64 -18.35 11.77
N LYS A 40 -7.82 -19.20 10.75
CA LYS A 40 -6.74 -19.83 10.01
C LYS A 40 -5.88 -18.79 9.30
N LEU A 41 -6.52 -17.88 8.53
CA LEU A 41 -5.81 -16.80 7.87
C LEU A 41 -5.07 -15.89 8.87
N GLU A 42 -5.70 -15.55 10.01
CA GLU A 42 -5.05 -14.75 11.05
C GLU A 42 -3.78 -15.42 11.58
N ALA A 43 -3.85 -16.74 11.86
CA ALA A 43 -2.71 -17.52 12.33
C ALA A 43 -1.59 -17.62 11.27
N ASP A 44 -1.94 -17.94 10.03
CA ASP A 44 -1.00 -18.08 8.91
C ASP A 44 -0.28 -16.74 8.63
N LEU A 45 -1.02 -15.61 8.72
CA LEU A 45 -0.44 -14.28 8.54
C LEU A 45 0.49 -13.87 9.69
N LYS A 46 0.16 -14.21 10.94
CA LYS A 46 1.04 -13.98 12.10
C LYS A 46 2.36 -14.71 11.92
N GLU A 47 2.30 -15.98 11.54
CA GLU A 47 3.49 -16.79 11.25
C GLU A 47 4.30 -16.19 10.10
N ARG A 48 3.65 -15.86 8.97
CA ARG A 48 4.31 -15.33 7.78
C ARG A 48 4.99 -13.98 8.01
N LEU A 49 4.39 -13.11 8.82
CA LEU A 49 4.88 -11.77 9.10
C LEU A 49 5.81 -11.69 10.32
N GLY A 50 5.91 -12.78 11.08
CA GLY A 50 6.74 -12.84 12.29
C GLY A 50 6.23 -11.92 13.41
N ILE A 51 4.91 -11.85 13.62
CA ILE A 51 4.26 -10.95 14.58
C ILE A 51 3.28 -11.70 15.49
N ASP A 52 3.07 -11.17 16.70
CA ASP A 52 2.14 -11.77 17.66
C ASP A 52 0.71 -11.22 17.52
N ASN A 53 0.57 -9.93 17.17
CA ASN A 53 -0.71 -9.24 17.18
C ASN A 53 -1.14 -8.79 15.78
N LEU A 54 -2.28 -9.31 15.33
CA LEU A 54 -2.91 -8.98 14.06
C LEU A 54 -4.43 -9.02 14.19
N ALA A 55 -5.13 -8.10 13.52
CA ALA A 55 -6.58 -8.14 13.37
C ALA A 55 -6.96 -7.99 11.88
N LEU A 56 -7.88 -8.83 11.40
CA LEU A 56 -8.39 -8.83 10.04
C LEU A 56 -9.61 -7.93 9.88
N PHE A 57 -9.74 -7.30 8.69
CA PHE A 57 -10.80 -6.37 8.32
C PHE A 57 -11.32 -6.63 6.91
N THR A 58 -12.51 -6.10 6.59
CA THR A 58 -13.11 -6.16 5.24
C THR A 58 -12.28 -5.47 4.17
N ASN A 59 -11.46 -4.49 4.52
CA ASN A 59 -10.54 -3.78 3.62
C ASN A 59 -9.52 -2.96 4.41
N GLY A 60 -8.46 -2.51 3.74
CA GLY A 60 -7.40 -1.71 4.36
C GLY A 60 -7.87 -0.33 4.85
N HIS A 61 -8.87 0.28 4.20
CA HIS A 61 -9.39 1.58 4.65
C HIS A 61 -10.03 1.47 6.04
N ASN A 62 -10.92 0.50 6.24
CA ASN A 62 -11.55 0.25 7.54
C ASN A 62 -10.50 -0.18 8.58
N ALA A 63 -9.49 -0.93 8.18
CA ALA A 63 -8.37 -1.28 9.06
C ALA A 63 -7.64 -0.03 9.56
N LEU A 64 -7.33 0.92 8.66
CA LEU A 64 -6.68 2.19 9.03
C LEU A 64 -7.57 3.09 9.90
N GLU A 65 -8.87 3.19 9.59
CA GLU A 65 -9.82 3.93 10.45
C GLU A 65 -9.89 3.33 11.85
N CYS A 66 -9.97 2.00 11.96
CA CYS A 66 -10.07 1.33 13.26
C CYS A 66 -8.80 1.47 14.10
N ILE A 67 -7.60 1.39 13.51
CA ILE A 67 -6.36 1.59 14.29
C ILE A 67 -6.18 3.03 14.73
N LEU A 68 -6.51 4.02 13.89
CA LEU A 68 -6.50 5.44 14.29
C LEU A 68 -7.44 5.73 15.44
N GLU A 69 -8.61 5.06 15.48
CA GLU A 69 -9.56 5.15 16.60
C GLU A 69 -9.00 4.48 17.87
N ALA A 70 -8.48 3.24 17.73
CA ALA A 70 -7.99 2.47 18.86
C ALA A 70 -6.75 3.09 19.53
N MET A 71 -5.96 3.89 18.79
CA MET A 71 -4.82 4.64 19.33
C MET A 71 -5.24 5.81 20.25
N ALA A 72 -6.55 6.10 20.38
CA ALA A 72 -7.10 7.14 21.25
C ALA A 72 -6.43 8.52 21.04
N LEU A 73 -6.16 8.89 19.79
CA LEU A 73 -5.52 10.16 19.44
C LEU A 73 -6.45 11.33 19.79
N PRO A 74 -5.91 12.49 20.25
CA PRO A 74 -6.73 13.62 20.66
C PRO A 74 -7.52 14.20 19.48
N THR A 75 -8.82 14.45 19.68
CA THR A 75 -9.70 15.03 18.67
C THR A 75 -9.12 16.35 18.13
N GLY A 76 -9.07 16.51 16.81
CA GLY A 76 -8.46 17.66 16.15
C GLY A 76 -6.93 17.64 16.16
N GLY A 77 -6.32 16.58 16.69
CA GLY A 77 -4.87 16.37 16.66
C GLY A 77 -4.32 16.34 15.23
N GLU A 78 -3.11 16.84 15.07
CA GLU A 78 -2.43 16.85 13.77
C GLU A 78 -1.73 15.51 13.53
N VAL A 79 -1.93 14.98 12.31
CA VAL A 79 -1.31 13.73 11.84
C VAL A 79 -0.47 14.05 10.61
N ILE A 80 0.85 13.89 10.73
CA ILE A 80 1.76 14.12 9.61
C ILE A 80 1.69 12.92 8.66
N THR A 81 1.46 13.20 7.37
CA THR A 81 1.41 12.19 6.31
C THR A 81 1.92 12.76 4.98
N THR A 82 1.89 11.97 3.92
CA THR A 82 2.29 12.39 2.57
C THR A 82 1.09 12.74 1.69
N PRO A 83 1.20 13.72 0.78
CA PRO A 83 0.19 13.91 -0.25
C PRO A 83 0.33 12.90 -1.42
N PHE A 84 1.48 12.21 -1.52
CA PHE A 84 1.81 11.26 -2.59
C PHE A 84 1.38 9.85 -2.20
N THR A 85 0.09 9.67 -2.09
CA THR A 85 -0.56 8.41 -1.68
C THR A 85 -1.95 8.27 -2.31
N PHE A 86 -2.61 7.15 -2.05
CA PHE A 86 -4.02 6.97 -2.37
C PHE A 86 -4.91 7.76 -1.37
N ALA A 87 -6.11 8.14 -1.81
CA ALA A 87 -7.06 8.91 -1.02
C ALA A 87 -7.35 8.33 0.38
N SER A 88 -7.27 7.00 0.51
CA SER A 88 -7.60 6.26 1.73
C SER A 88 -6.86 6.74 2.96
N THR A 89 -5.55 6.99 2.85
CA THR A 89 -4.70 7.44 3.96
C THR A 89 -5.23 8.74 4.57
N THR A 90 -5.41 9.77 3.75
CA THR A 90 -5.90 11.08 4.21
C THR A 90 -7.37 11.02 4.62
N HIS A 91 -8.21 10.26 3.90
CA HIS A 91 -9.62 10.13 4.25
C HIS A 91 -9.81 9.46 5.61
N ALA A 92 -9.04 8.44 5.95
CA ALA A 92 -9.10 7.80 7.25
C ALA A 92 -8.77 8.79 8.39
N ILE A 93 -7.71 9.60 8.22
CA ILE A 93 -7.33 10.65 9.19
C ILE A 93 -8.49 11.65 9.39
N VAL A 94 -9.03 12.20 8.30
CA VAL A 94 -10.11 13.21 8.36
C VAL A 94 -11.40 12.63 8.94
N ARG A 95 -11.78 11.41 8.56
CA ARG A 95 -13.00 10.76 9.06
C ARG A 95 -12.93 10.43 10.55
N LYS A 96 -11.72 10.35 11.11
CA LYS A 96 -11.51 10.21 12.56
C LYS A 96 -11.41 11.54 13.31
N GLY A 97 -11.77 12.64 12.66
CA GLY A 97 -11.75 13.98 13.29
C GLY A 97 -10.34 14.51 13.54
N LEU A 98 -9.34 13.93 12.87
CA LEU A 98 -7.94 14.37 12.94
C LEU A 98 -7.63 15.32 11.77
N THR A 99 -6.56 16.08 11.90
CA THR A 99 -6.12 17.07 10.91
C THR A 99 -4.89 16.56 10.16
N PRO A 100 -4.96 16.24 8.87
CA PRO A 100 -3.78 15.84 8.11
C PRO A 100 -2.84 17.02 7.91
N VAL A 101 -1.53 16.78 8.10
CA VAL A 101 -0.45 17.72 7.81
C VAL A 101 0.44 17.07 6.76
N PHE A 102 0.57 17.69 5.59
CA PHE A 102 1.30 17.08 4.47
C PHE A 102 2.78 17.44 4.51
N ALA A 103 3.63 16.45 4.74
CA ALA A 103 5.07 16.53 4.56
C ALA A 103 5.48 16.11 3.16
N ASP A 104 6.59 16.65 2.65
CA ASP A 104 7.11 16.30 1.33
C ASP A 104 7.75 14.91 1.32
N VAL A 105 8.09 14.43 0.14
CA VAL A 105 8.66 13.10 -0.06
C VAL A 105 10.15 13.19 -0.38
N ASN A 106 10.88 12.12 -0.07
CA ASN A 106 12.26 11.93 -0.49
C ASN A 106 12.30 11.70 -2.02
N PRO A 107 13.12 12.44 -2.79
CA PRO A 107 13.18 12.33 -4.24
C PRO A 107 13.76 10.99 -4.74
N VAL A 108 14.44 10.22 -3.88
CA VAL A 108 15.08 8.96 -4.26
C VAL A 108 14.10 7.79 -4.33
N ASN A 109 13.16 7.72 -3.37
CA ASN A 109 12.23 6.58 -3.24
C ASN A 109 10.76 6.99 -3.15
N LEU A 110 10.45 8.29 -3.13
CA LEU A 110 9.12 8.89 -3.03
C LEU A 110 8.36 8.58 -1.73
N THR A 111 9.03 8.04 -0.72
CA THR A 111 8.45 7.88 0.63
C THR A 111 8.55 9.18 1.41
N LEU A 112 7.88 9.26 2.55
CA LEU A 112 7.87 10.44 3.40
C LEU A 112 9.29 10.83 3.82
N ASP A 113 9.66 12.11 3.67
CA ASP A 113 10.97 12.65 4.01
C ASP A 113 11.05 12.98 5.51
N PRO A 114 11.95 12.34 6.30
CA PRO A 114 12.10 12.59 7.72
C PRO A 114 12.42 14.05 8.08
N GLU A 115 13.23 14.74 7.27
CA GLU A 115 13.51 16.17 7.50
C GLU A 115 12.24 17.02 7.31
N SER A 116 11.38 16.65 6.38
CA SER A 116 10.09 17.33 6.18
C SER A 116 9.14 17.07 7.34
N ILE A 117 9.15 15.87 7.95
CA ILE A 117 8.38 15.57 9.16
C ILE A 117 8.82 16.49 10.30
N GLU A 118 10.12 16.53 10.62
CA GLU A 118 10.66 17.30 11.75
C GLU A 118 10.26 18.79 11.69
N ARG A 119 10.29 19.38 10.49
CA ARG A 119 9.93 20.80 10.28
C ARG A 119 8.45 21.11 10.52
N LEU A 120 7.56 20.11 10.47
CA LEU A 120 6.11 20.28 10.56
C LEU A 120 5.52 19.93 11.92
N ILE A 121 6.34 19.44 12.85
CA ILE A 121 5.88 19.08 14.20
C ILE A 121 5.45 20.34 14.96
N THR A 122 4.29 20.29 15.56
CA THR A 122 3.72 21.32 16.44
C THR A 122 3.26 20.69 17.77
N PRO A 123 2.90 21.48 18.79
CA PRO A 123 2.32 20.94 20.01
C PRO A 123 0.98 20.17 19.83
N ARG A 124 0.37 20.26 18.65
CA ARG A 124 -0.87 19.51 18.30
C ARG A 124 -0.58 18.23 17.55
N THR A 125 0.65 18.02 17.09
CA THR A 125 1.02 16.79 16.40
C THR A 125 0.91 15.61 17.36
N CYS A 126 0.16 14.57 16.98
CA CYS A 126 -0.08 13.40 17.82
C CYS A 126 0.35 12.09 17.16
N ALA A 127 0.49 12.07 15.84
CA ALA A 127 0.91 10.87 15.12
C ALA A 127 1.57 11.20 13.78
N ILE A 128 2.29 10.21 13.26
CA ILE A 128 2.82 10.17 11.90
C ILE A 128 2.17 8.95 11.21
N VAL A 129 1.63 9.15 10.01
CA VAL A 129 1.12 8.08 9.15
C VAL A 129 1.94 8.04 7.86
N PRO A 130 3.13 7.42 7.89
CA PRO A 130 3.98 7.27 6.71
C PRO A 130 3.41 6.20 5.79
N VAL A 131 3.69 6.32 4.48
CA VAL A 131 3.22 5.37 3.47
C VAL A 131 4.39 4.65 2.82
N HIS A 132 4.41 3.33 2.87
CA HIS A 132 5.35 2.51 2.11
C HIS A 132 4.95 2.46 0.63
N VAL A 133 5.04 3.63 -0.02
CA VAL A 133 4.53 3.82 -1.39
C VAL A 133 5.22 2.86 -2.37
N TYR A 134 4.42 2.19 -3.22
CA TYR A 134 4.85 1.19 -4.21
C TYR A 134 5.54 -0.07 -3.61
N GLY A 135 5.60 -0.21 -2.29
CA GLY A 135 6.38 -1.21 -1.58
C GLY A 135 7.77 -0.73 -1.15
N ASN A 136 8.14 0.51 -1.44
CA ASN A 136 9.37 1.11 -0.92
C ASN A 136 9.21 1.37 0.57
N LEU A 137 10.09 0.84 1.40
CA LEU A 137 10.11 1.15 2.84
C LEU A 137 10.49 2.62 3.04
N CYS A 138 9.75 3.30 3.92
CA CYS A 138 10.18 4.58 4.48
C CYS A 138 11.51 4.42 5.22
N ASP A 139 12.17 5.52 5.52
CA ASP A 139 13.28 5.52 6.48
C ASP A 139 12.71 5.30 7.89
N VAL A 140 12.50 4.02 8.22
CA VAL A 140 11.78 3.61 9.43
C VAL A 140 12.52 3.98 10.70
N ASP A 141 13.85 3.98 10.65
CA ASP A 141 14.69 4.30 11.81
C ASP A 141 14.64 5.80 12.09
N ALA A 142 14.86 6.65 11.09
CA ALA A 142 14.77 8.10 11.26
C ALA A 142 13.36 8.56 11.67
N ILE A 143 12.30 7.95 11.13
CA ILE A 143 10.92 8.27 11.53
C ILE A 143 10.66 7.85 12.98
N GLN A 144 11.16 6.68 13.41
CA GLN A 144 11.01 6.22 14.78
C GLN A 144 11.76 7.14 15.76
N GLU A 145 13.00 7.54 15.43
CA GLU A 145 13.77 8.49 16.24
C GLU A 145 13.05 9.83 16.43
N ILE A 146 12.41 10.35 15.37
CA ILE A 146 11.60 11.57 15.45
C ILE A 146 10.40 11.33 16.36
N ALA A 147 9.68 10.24 16.17
CA ALA A 147 8.51 9.92 16.97
C ALA A 147 8.84 9.78 18.46
N ASP A 148 9.94 9.10 18.79
CA ASP A 148 10.39 8.91 20.17
C ASP A 148 10.77 10.25 20.85
N ARG A 149 11.46 11.15 20.13
CA ARG A 149 11.81 12.48 20.67
C ARG A 149 10.60 13.34 20.98
N HIS A 150 9.51 13.18 20.22
CA HIS A 150 8.32 14.02 20.33
C HIS A 150 7.12 13.32 20.96
N GLY A 151 7.26 12.04 21.34
CA GLY A 151 6.18 11.25 21.95
C GLY A 151 5.01 10.99 20.98
N LEU A 152 5.29 10.81 19.68
CA LEU A 152 4.30 10.63 18.64
C LEU A 152 4.04 9.13 18.36
N LYS A 153 2.81 8.81 17.98
CA LYS A 153 2.48 7.48 17.46
C LYS A 153 2.87 7.34 15.99
N VAL A 154 3.36 6.16 15.59
CA VAL A 154 3.69 5.86 14.19
C VAL A 154 2.82 4.72 13.68
N ILE A 155 1.99 5.00 12.67
CA ILE A 155 1.08 4.04 12.07
C ILE A 155 1.38 3.98 10.57
N TYR A 156 2.03 2.89 10.11
CA TYR A 156 2.36 2.75 8.69
C TYR A 156 1.15 2.39 7.84
N ASP A 157 0.91 3.16 6.79
CA ASP A 157 0.13 2.68 5.65
C ASP A 157 1.05 1.80 4.79
N ALA A 158 0.98 0.50 5.04
CA ALA A 158 1.75 -0.52 4.35
C ALA A 158 0.91 -1.24 3.25
N ALA A 159 -0.14 -0.58 2.73
CA ALA A 159 -1.06 -1.16 1.74
C ALA A 159 -0.37 -1.71 0.48
N HIS A 160 0.87 -1.31 0.21
CA HIS A 160 1.68 -1.76 -0.93
C HIS A 160 2.83 -2.69 -0.53
N ALA A 161 3.06 -2.91 0.76
CA ALA A 161 4.30 -3.49 1.27
C ALA A 161 4.14 -4.90 1.87
N PHE A 162 3.02 -5.61 1.60
CA PHE A 162 2.88 -6.98 2.09
C PHE A 162 3.96 -7.89 1.47
N GLY A 163 4.70 -8.60 2.33
CA GLY A 163 5.84 -9.43 1.93
C GLY A 163 7.13 -8.66 1.66
N VAL A 164 7.18 -7.34 1.96
CA VAL A 164 8.43 -6.57 1.94
C VAL A 164 9.15 -6.71 3.27
N GLU A 165 10.47 -6.94 3.21
CA GLU A 165 11.33 -7.13 4.38
C GLU A 165 12.62 -6.31 4.24
N ARG A 166 13.10 -5.77 5.35
CA ARG A 166 14.46 -5.24 5.47
C ARG A 166 15.39 -6.36 5.93
N VAL A 167 16.47 -6.60 5.19
CA VAL A 167 17.51 -7.56 5.55
C VAL A 167 18.57 -6.85 6.37
N ASN A 168 18.85 -7.36 7.56
CA ASN A 168 19.83 -6.83 8.49
C ASN A 168 21.25 -7.36 8.20
N GLU A 169 22.27 -6.73 8.75
CA GLU A 169 23.68 -7.12 8.54
C GLU A 169 24.00 -8.54 9.05
N ASP A 170 23.27 -9.02 10.08
CA ASP A 170 23.41 -10.36 10.62
C ASP A 170 22.66 -11.45 9.81
N GLY A 171 21.98 -11.05 8.73
CA GLY A 171 21.20 -11.93 7.85
C GLY A 171 19.76 -12.17 8.31
N SER A 172 19.34 -11.65 9.46
CA SER A 172 17.93 -11.63 9.87
C SER A 172 17.13 -10.67 8.98
N SER A 173 15.80 -10.73 9.06
CA SER A 173 14.96 -9.78 8.35
C SER A 173 13.80 -9.27 9.20
N ASP A 174 13.48 -7.98 9.03
CA ASP A 174 12.32 -7.32 9.64
C ASP A 174 11.24 -7.13 8.58
N SER A 175 10.06 -7.69 8.83
CA SER A 175 8.88 -7.47 7.98
C SER A 175 8.42 -6.03 8.06
N ALA A 176 7.85 -5.48 6.98
CA ALA A 176 7.14 -4.20 7.00
C ALA A 176 6.02 -4.13 8.05
N ALA A 177 5.61 -5.27 8.59
CA ALA A 177 4.60 -5.40 9.65
C ALA A 177 5.10 -5.03 11.05
N THR A 178 6.43 -5.00 11.27
CA THR A 178 7.03 -4.84 12.61
C THR A 178 7.38 -3.40 12.95
N PHE A 179 7.30 -2.48 12.00
CA PHE A 179 7.69 -1.09 12.18
C PHE A 179 6.56 -0.22 12.78
N GLY A 180 6.94 0.81 13.53
CA GLY A 180 6.02 1.74 14.21
C GLY A 180 5.26 1.10 15.38
N ASP A 181 4.19 1.75 15.83
CA ASP A 181 3.23 1.21 16.78
C ASP A 181 2.27 0.23 16.09
N ALA A 182 1.96 0.49 14.80
CA ALA A 182 1.14 -0.38 13.97
C ALA A 182 1.44 -0.22 12.48
N ALA A 183 1.11 -1.25 11.70
CA ALA A 183 1.16 -1.25 10.23
C ALA A 183 -0.15 -1.81 9.65
N MET A 184 -0.76 -1.07 8.74
CA MET A 184 -1.99 -1.46 8.04
C MET A 184 -1.65 -2.01 6.66
N PHE A 185 -2.20 -3.18 6.33
CA PHE A 185 -2.11 -3.78 4.99
C PHE A 185 -3.47 -3.83 4.30
N SER A 186 -3.45 -3.66 2.98
CA SER A 186 -4.63 -3.84 2.12
C SER A 186 -4.50 -5.13 1.32
N PHE A 187 -5.54 -5.94 1.34
CA PHE A 187 -5.67 -7.19 0.60
C PHE A 187 -6.70 -7.08 -0.52
N HIS A 188 -6.90 -5.86 -1.05
CA HIS A 188 -7.71 -5.63 -2.23
C HIS A 188 -7.20 -6.45 -3.42
N ALA A 189 -8.08 -6.89 -4.30
CA ALA A 189 -7.80 -7.79 -5.43
C ALA A 189 -6.59 -7.39 -6.32
N THR A 190 -6.24 -6.10 -6.38
CA THR A 190 -5.09 -5.62 -7.18
C THR A 190 -3.74 -5.69 -6.45
N LYS A 191 -3.72 -6.04 -5.17
CA LYS A 191 -2.47 -6.14 -4.38
C LYS A 191 -1.71 -7.42 -4.70
N VAL A 192 -0.44 -7.46 -4.30
CA VAL A 192 0.44 -8.64 -4.48
C VAL A 192 -0.13 -9.87 -3.75
N PHE A 193 -0.57 -9.66 -2.52
CA PHE A 193 -1.40 -10.60 -1.76
C PHE A 193 -2.81 -10.05 -1.67
N ASN A 194 -3.81 -10.88 -1.95
CA ASN A 194 -5.19 -10.43 -1.92
C ASN A 194 -6.14 -11.48 -1.32
N THR A 195 -7.26 -10.98 -0.79
CA THR A 195 -8.38 -11.76 -0.28
C THR A 195 -9.67 -11.36 -1.01
N ILE A 196 -9.59 -11.01 -2.30
CA ILE A 196 -10.64 -10.33 -3.08
C ILE A 196 -10.83 -8.90 -2.55
N GLU A 197 -11.40 -8.76 -1.37
CA GLU A 197 -11.44 -7.58 -0.51
C GLU A 197 -10.98 -7.99 0.89
N GLY A 198 -10.11 -7.18 1.48
CA GLY A 198 -9.60 -7.42 2.82
C GLY A 198 -8.51 -6.45 3.23
N GLY A 199 -8.09 -6.60 4.45
CA GLY A 199 -6.97 -5.88 5.05
C GLY A 199 -6.70 -6.39 6.46
N CYS A 200 -5.57 -5.96 7.01
CA CYS A 200 -5.26 -6.22 8.42
C CYS A 200 -4.53 -5.03 9.04
N VAL A 201 -4.51 -5.02 10.35
CA VAL A 201 -3.57 -4.23 11.15
C VAL A 201 -2.70 -5.18 11.94
N CYS A 202 -1.39 -4.96 11.86
CA CYS A 202 -0.36 -5.53 12.73
C CYS A 202 0.02 -4.48 13.75
N PHE A 203 0.19 -4.84 15.03
CA PHE A 203 0.43 -3.86 16.11
C PHE A 203 1.25 -4.46 17.24
N LYS A 204 1.95 -3.58 18.01
CA LYS A 204 2.82 -4.01 19.12
C LYS A 204 2.07 -4.20 20.42
N ASP A 205 1.15 -3.29 20.74
CA ASP A 205 0.41 -3.26 22.00
C ASP A 205 -0.76 -4.26 21.95
N GLU A 206 -0.68 -5.35 22.71
CA GLU A 206 -1.70 -6.41 22.73
C GLU A 206 -3.07 -5.92 23.24
N ASP A 207 -3.12 -4.86 24.05
CA ASP A 207 -4.35 -4.27 24.54
C ASP A 207 -5.21 -3.66 23.40
N LEU A 208 -4.63 -3.44 22.22
CA LEU A 208 -5.38 -2.98 21.04
C LEU A 208 -6.24 -4.10 20.41
N TYR A 209 -5.92 -5.38 20.63
CA TYR A 209 -6.66 -6.48 19.98
C TYR A 209 -8.16 -6.50 20.33
N PRO A 210 -8.56 -6.45 21.60
CA PRO A 210 -9.99 -6.39 21.96
C PRO A 210 -10.65 -5.12 21.41
N LEU A 211 -10.00 -3.97 21.48
CA LEU A 211 -10.53 -2.70 20.95
C LEU A 211 -10.80 -2.78 19.45
N LEU A 212 -9.85 -3.25 18.67
CA LEU A 212 -10.00 -3.42 17.22
C LEU A 212 -11.14 -4.39 16.85
N ASN A 213 -11.31 -5.47 17.62
CA ASN A 213 -12.42 -6.42 17.43
C ASN A 213 -13.78 -5.82 17.78
N GLN A 214 -13.85 -4.96 18.81
CA GLN A 214 -15.07 -4.24 19.17
C GLN A 214 -15.41 -3.18 18.12
N TRP A 215 -14.46 -2.34 17.72
CA TRP A 215 -14.66 -1.29 16.71
C TRP A 215 -15.14 -1.85 15.37
N LYS A 216 -14.55 -2.95 14.87
CA LYS A 216 -14.98 -3.59 13.61
C LYS A 216 -16.31 -4.33 13.71
N ASN A 217 -16.87 -4.49 14.93
CA ASN A 217 -18.14 -5.15 15.23
C ASN A 217 -19.12 -4.24 15.98
N PHE A 218 -19.40 -3.05 15.44
CA PHE A 218 -20.38 -2.09 15.93
C PHE A 218 -20.14 -1.58 17.36
N GLY A 219 -18.96 -1.75 17.94
CA GLY A 219 -18.66 -1.37 19.32
C GLY A 219 -19.27 -2.30 20.38
N ILE A 220 -19.67 -3.52 19.96
CA ILE A 220 -20.26 -4.53 20.84
C ILE A 220 -19.18 -5.10 21.76
N THR A 221 -19.40 -5.02 23.08
CA THR A 221 -18.52 -5.54 24.14
C THR A 221 -19.07 -6.78 24.81
N GLY A 222 -20.38 -7.03 24.70
CA GLY A 222 -21.06 -8.18 25.29
C GLY A 222 -22.51 -8.33 24.83
N PRO A 223 -23.24 -9.34 25.29
CA PRO A 223 -24.66 -9.52 24.98
C PRO A 223 -25.51 -8.34 25.42
N GLY A 224 -25.93 -7.52 24.45
CA GLY A 224 -26.73 -6.31 24.72
C GLY A 224 -25.92 -5.06 25.06
N ASP A 225 -24.59 -5.16 25.17
CA ASP A 225 -23.73 -4.05 25.53
C ASP A 225 -23.00 -3.49 24.31
N VAL A 226 -23.15 -2.19 24.05
CA VAL A 226 -22.49 -1.44 22.97
C VAL A 226 -21.85 -0.21 23.59
N GLU A 227 -20.53 -0.21 23.71
CA GLU A 227 -19.79 0.87 24.38
C GLU A 227 -19.18 1.88 23.41
N TYR A 228 -19.01 1.50 22.15
CA TYR A 228 -18.33 2.32 21.15
C TYR A 228 -19.21 2.54 19.91
N VAL A 229 -19.00 3.68 19.23
CA VAL A 229 -19.60 3.94 17.92
C VAL A 229 -18.73 3.26 16.85
N GLY A 230 -18.84 1.96 16.73
CA GLY A 230 -18.08 1.14 15.79
C GLY A 230 -18.76 0.99 14.43
N GLY A 231 -18.13 0.22 13.55
CA GLY A 231 -18.61 -0.10 12.20
C GLY A 231 -18.75 -1.61 11.97
N ASN A 232 -19.21 -1.98 10.79
CA ASN A 232 -19.17 -3.36 10.32
C ASN A 232 -17.98 -3.57 9.39
N ALA A 233 -16.87 -4.02 9.94
CA ALA A 233 -15.63 -4.20 9.19
C ALA A 233 -15.01 -5.60 9.32
N LYS A 234 -15.82 -6.59 9.71
CA LYS A 234 -15.38 -7.99 9.84
C LYS A 234 -15.17 -8.64 8.48
N MET A 235 -14.01 -9.25 8.25
CA MET A 235 -13.77 -10.08 7.08
C MET A 235 -14.69 -11.32 7.12
N ASN A 236 -15.29 -11.67 5.99
CA ASN A 236 -16.10 -12.89 5.83
C ASN A 236 -15.22 -14.10 5.50
N GLU A 237 -15.78 -15.30 5.66
CA GLU A 237 -15.05 -16.56 5.50
C GLU A 237 -14.59 -16.82 4.05
N PHE A 238 -15.35 -16.41 3.03
CA PHE A 238 -14.94 -16.58 1.63
C PHE A 238 -13.70 -15.75 1.28
N CYS A 239 -13.65 -14.51 1.79
CA CYS A 239 -12.46 -13.68 1.61
C CYS A 239 -11.27 -14.24 2.40
N ALA A 240 -11.51 -14.76 3.60
CA ALA A 240 -10.46 -15.38 4.41
C ALA A 240 -9.90 -16.66 3.73
N ALA A 241 -10.76 -17.53 3.23
CA ALA A 241 -10.36 -18.73 2.48
C ALA A 241 -9.54 -18.38 1.22
N MET A 242 -9.92 -17.33 0.49
CA MET A 242 -9.11 -16.82 -0.62
C MET A 242 -7.73 -16.39 -0.18
N GLY A 243 -7.63 -15.75 0.99
CA GLY A 243 -6.34 -15.38 1.59
C GLY A 243 -5.49 -16.60 1.95
N VAL A 244 -6.09 -17.60 2.58
CA VAL A 244 -5.39 -18.86 2.93
C VAL A 244 -4.81 -19.52 1.68
N CYS A 245 -5.58 -19.64 0.59
CA CYS A 245 -5.10 -20.18 -0.67
C CYS A 245 -4.00 -19.32 -1.29
N ASN A 246 -4.22 -18.00 -1.43
CA ASN A 246 -3.24 -17.10 -2.06
C ASN A 246 -1.91 -17.02 -1.28
N LEU A 247 -1.95 -17.17 0.05
CA LEU A 247 -0.73 -17.11 0.87
C LEU A 247 0.25 -18.26 0.54
N ARG A 248 -0.26 -19.45 0.20
CA ARG A 248 0.55 -20.60 -0.23
C ARG A 248 1.36 -20.33 -1.51
N HIS A 249 0.86 -19.45 -2.37
CA HIS A 249 1.46 -19.12 -3.66
C HIS A 249 2.25 -17.79 -3.67
N LEU A 250 2.26 -17.05 -2.56
CA LEU A 250 2.79 -15.68 -2.49
C LEU A 250 4.23 -15.56 -2.99
N ASP A 251 5.13 -16.42 -2.53
CA ASP A 251 6.55 -16.32 -2.88
C ASP A 251 6.79 -16.60 -4.37
N ALA A 252 6.05 -17.54 -4.96
CA ALA A 252 6.09 -17.80 -6.38
C ALA A 252 5.59 -16.59 -7.20
N GLU A 253 4.51 -15.95 -6.74
CA GLU A 253 3.95 -14.75 -7.39
C GLU A 253 4.90 -13.54 -7.29
N ILE A 254 5.58 -13.36 -6.14
CA ILE A 254 6.63 -12.34 -5.98
C ILE A 254 7.81 -12.65 -6.91
N GLY A 255 8.22 -13.92 -7.03
CA GLY A 255 9.29 -14.34 -7.94
C GLY A 255 8.99 -14.03 -9.41
N LYS A 256 7.78 -14.28 -9.87
CA LYS A 256 7.33 -13.91 -11.23
C LYS A 256 7.34 -12.39 -11.44
N ARG A 257 6.83 -11.61 -10.45
CA ARG A 257 6.85 -10.14 -10.50
C ARG A 257 8.28 -9.60 -10.55
N LYS A 258 9.22 -10.24 -9.85
CA LYS A 258 10.64 -9.91 -9.91
C LYS A 258 11.17 -10.00 -11.34
N ALA A 259 10.92 -11.10 -12.03
CA ALA A 259 11.36 -11.30 -13.40
C ALA A 259 10.79 -10.23 -14.35
N VAL A 260 9.52 -9.85 -14.17
CA VAL A 260 8.89 -8.76 -14.92
C VAL A 260 9.57 -7.42 -14.63
N ALA A 261 9.86 -7.09 -13.35
CA ALA A 261 10.54 -5.86 -12.96
C ALA A 261 11.97 -5.78 -13.53
N GLU A 262 12.71 -6.88 -13.44
CA GLU A 262 14.07 -6.97 -13.99
C GLU A 262 14.07 -6.72 -15.51
N ARG A 263 13.10 -7.28 -16.25
CA ARG A 263 12.97 -7.04 -17.69
C ARG A 263 12.69 -5.58 -18.02
N TYR A 264 11.84 -4.89 -17.25
CA TYR A 264 11.64 -3.45 -17.39
C TYR A 264 12.92 -2.66 -17.13
N TRP A 265 13.62 -2.99 -16.04
CA TRP A 265 14.87 -2.32 -15.69
C TRP A 265 15.95 -2.46 -16.76
N ASP A 266 16.07 -3.64 -17.35
CA ASP A 266 17.04 -3.89 -18.41
C ASP A 266 16.69 -3.10 -19.68
N ASN A 267 15.41 -3.09 -20.06
CA ASN A 267 14.95 -2.42 -21.29
C ASN A 267 14.98 -0.89 -21.19
N LEU A 268 14.78 -0.33 -19.99
CA LEU A 268 14.74 1.13 -19.77
C LEU A 268 16.06 1.67 -19.21
N ALA A 269 17.05 0.81 -18.94
CA ALA A 269 18.34 1.21 -18.39
C ALA A 269 19.04 2.24 -19.27
N GLY A 270 19.60 3.29 -18.64
CA GLY A 270 20.40 4.31 -19.34
C GLY A 270 19.60 5.23 -20.27
N THR A 271 18.27 5.14 -20.32
CA THR A 271 17.44 6.04 -21.12
C THR A 271 17.44 7.44 -20.49
N ALA A 272 17.96 8.42 -21.20
CA ALA A 272 18.05 9.80 -20.72
C ALA A 272 16.66 10.37 -20.42
N GLY A 273 16.48 10.95 -19.23
CA GLY A 273 15.23 11.54 -18.78
C GLY A 273 14.17 10.52 -18.31
N VAL A 274 14.53 9.24 -18.21
CA VAL A 274 13.69 8.19 -17.63
C VAL A 274 14.28 7.71 -16.30
N THR A 275 13.51 7.76 -15.24
CA THR A 275 13.90 7.22 -13.93
C THR A 275 13.01 6.02 -13.59
N VAL A 276 13.63 4.86 -13.40
CA VAL A 276 12.97 3.64 -12.92
C VAL A 276 13.56 3.29 -11.56
N PHE A 277 12.69 3.11 -10.57
CA PHE A 277 13.12 2.83 -9.21
C PHE A 277 13.52 1.35 -9.05
N ARG A 278 14.62 1.13 -8.35
CA ARG A 278 15.06 -0.19 -7.91
C ARG A 278 15.07 -0.23 -6.38
N PRO A 279 14.67 -1.35 -5.75
CA PRO A 279 14.81 -1.48 -4.31
C PRO A 279 16.28 -1.39 -3.88
N ALA A 280 16.51 -0.94 -2.66
CA ALA A 280 17.84 -1.00 -2.05
C ALA A 280 18.28 -2.47 -1.87
N ASN A 281 19.59 -2.71 -1.84
CA ASN A 281 20.15 -4.08 -1.79
C ASN A 281 19.76 -4.87 -0.54
N ASN A 282 19.46 -4.17 0.55
CA ASN A 282 19.02 -4.75 1.81
C ASN A 282 17.49 -4.87 1.92
N ILE A 283 16.75 -4.72 0.83
CA ILE A 283 15.29 -4.85 0.81
C ILE A 283 14.89 -6.05 -0.05
N ARG A 284 14.20 -7.02 0.55
CA ARG A 284 13.40 -8.02 -0.16
C ARG A 284 12.09 -7.37 -0.56
N HIS A 285 11.96 -7.07 -1.85
CA HIS A 285 10.82 -6.31 -2.37
C HIS A 285 9.73 -7.23 -2.94
N ASN A 286 8.48 -6.77 -2.92
CA ASN A 286 7.34 -7.52 -3.46
C ASN A 286 6.96 -7.14 -4.89
N TYR A 287 7.60 -6.13 -5.49
CA TYR A 287 7.36 -5.66 -6.86
C TYR A 287 5.88 -5.34 -7.13
N ALA A 288 5.24 -4.66 -6.15
CA ALA A 288 3.82 -4.33 -6.21
C ALA A 288 3.46 -3.43 -7.41
N TYR A 289 4.34 -2.50 -7.73
CA TYR A 289 4.19 -1.52 -8.82
C TYR A 289 5.50 -1.31 -9.56
N LEU A 290 5.39 -0.78 -10.78
CA LEU A 290 6.53 -0.28 -11.55
C LEU A 290 6.33 1.20 -11.87
N PRO A 291 6.66 2.11 -10.94
CA PRO A 291 6.65 3.54 -11.20
C PRO A 291 7.81 3.94 -12.10
N VAL A 292 7.54 4.81 -13.07
CA VAL A 292 8.51 5.42 -13.98
C VAL A 292 8.27 6.90 -14.04
N LEU A 293 9.32 7.71 -13.87
CA LEU A 293 9.24 9.16 -14.03
C LEU A 293 9.90 9.58 -15.35
N PHE A 294 9.26 10.55 -16.00
CA PHE A 294 9.73 11.14 -17.24
C PHE A 294 10.07 12.62 -17.04
N ASP A 295 11.34 12.98 -17.25
CA ASP A 295 11.74 14.38 -17.35
C ASP A 295 11.58 14.82 -18.80
N PRO A 296 10.53 15.61 -19.13
CA PRO A 296 10.23 15.95 -20.52
C PRO A 296 11.31 16.81 -21.17
N SER A 297 12.11 17.54 -20.39
CA SER A 297 13.19 18.38 -20.92
C SER A 297 14.37 17.56 -21.45
N VAL A 298 14.52 16.32 -20.99
CA VAL A 298 15.60 15.40 -21.37
C VAL A 298 15.10 14.25 -22.22
N PHE A 299 13.94 13.67 -21.84
CA PHE A 299 13.35 12.53 -22.54
C PHE A 299 12.72 12.94 -23.90
N GLY A 300 12.19 14.17 -24.00
CA GLY A 300 11.56 14.68 -25.22
C GLY A 300 10.04 14.44 -25.30
N ALA A 301 9.44 13.77 -24.31
CA ALA A 301 8.00 13.56 -24.16
C ALA A 301 7.57 13.71 -22.72
N THR A 302 6.35 14.21 -22.50
CA THR A 302 5.74 14.27 -21.17
C THR A 302 5.25 12.90 -20.75
N ARG A 303 5.01 12.72 -19.44
CA ARG A 303 4.31 11.57 -18.89
C ARG A 303 2.95 11.32 -19.58
N ASP A 304 2.25 12.38 -19.96
CA ASP A 304 0.93 12.29 -20.60
C ASP A 304 1.05 11.82 -22.06
N ASP A 305 2.09 12.27 -22.80
CA ASP A 305 2.39 11.76 -24.15
C ASP A 305 2.67 10.25 -24.12
N VAL A 306 3.45 9.78 -23.15
CA VAL A 306 3.73 8.34 -22.94
C VAL A 306 2.46 7.57 -22.59
N PHE A 307 1.63 8.12 -21.69
CA PHE A 307 0.35 7.51 -21.32
C PHE A 307 -0.57 7.32 -22.53
N ASP A 308 -0.70 8.36 -23.37
CA ASP A 308 -1.53 8.33 -24.57
C ASP A 308 -0.97 7.38 -25.64
N ALA A 309 0.37 7.30 -25.78
CA ALA A 309 1.03 6.36 -26.69
C ALA A 309 0.75 4.90 -26.30
N LEU A 310 0.82 4.58 -24.99
CA LEU A 310 0.50 3.25 -24.48
C LEU A 310 -0.99 2.91 -24.68
N ASP A 311 -1.89 3.84 -24.42
CA ASP A 311 -3.33 3.61 -24.58
C ASP A 311 -3.69 3.32 -26.04
N LYS A 312 -3.08 4.03 -27.01
CA LYS A 312 -3.28 3.80 -28.46
C LYS A 312 -2.92 2.39 -28.91
N VAL A 313 -1.96 1.74 -28.27
CA VAL A 313 -1.56 0.35 -28.57
C VAL A 313 -2.24 -0.69 -27.69
N GLY A 314 -3.24 -0.28 -26.91
CA GLY A 314 -4.02 -1.16 -26.04
C GLY A 314 -3.32 -1.56 -24.74
N VAL A 315 -2.37 -0.75 -24.25
CA VAL A 315 -1.68 -0.94 -22.99
C VAL A 315 -2.24 0.03 -21.94
N GLY A 316 -2.73 -0.51 -20.83
CA GLY A 316 -3.17 0.28 -19.67
C GLY A 316 -1.99 0.77 -18.85
N ALA A 317 -2.03 2.02 -18.41
CA ALA A 317 -1.12 2.58 -17.41
C ALA A 317 -1.91 3.41 -16.41
N ARG A 318 -1.29 3.85 -15.31
CA ARG A 318 -1.95 4.75 -14.33
C ARG A 318 -1.02 5.90 -13.96
N LYS A 319 -1.59 7.10 -13.82
CA LYS A 319 -0.92 8.28 -13.26
C LYS A 319 -0.99 8.20 -11.72
N TYR A 320 -0.18 7.37 -11.12
CA TYR A 320 -0.31 6.94 -9.74
C TYR A 320 0.94 7.37 -8.94
N PHE A 321 0.86 8.49 -8.14
CA PHE A 321 -0.36 9.21 -7.71
C PHE A 321 -0.45 10.60 -8.34
N TYR A 322 -1.49 10.83 -9.11
CA TYR A 322 -1.86 12.12 -9.68
C TYR A 322 -3.40 12.20 -9.83
N PRO A 323 -4.04 13.35 -9.45
CA PRO A 323 -3.42 14.46 -8.72
C PRO A 323 -2.98 14.04 -7.32
N LEU A 324 -2.17 14.89 -6.65
CA LEU A 324 -1.85 14.72 -5.24
C LEU A 324 -3.12 14.83 -4.38
N VAL A 325 -3.13 14.16 -3.22
CA VAL A 325 -4.32 14.16 -2.36
C VAL A 325 -4.71 15.57 -1.90
N ASN A 326 -3.74 16.41 -1.58
CA ASN A 326 -3.98 17.80 -1.19
C ASN A 326 -4.53 18.71 -2.32
N ASP A 327 -4.49 18.25 -3.58
CA ASP A 327 -5.11 18.91 -4.73
C ASP A 327 -6.53 18.39 -5.05
N TYR A 328 -7.04 17.40 -4.33
CA TYR A 328 -8.40 16.90 -4.52
C TYR A 328 -9.44 17.97 -4.21
N ALA A 329 -10.58 17.95 -4.92
CA ALA A 329 -11.63 18.93 -4.77
C ALA A 329 -12.11 19.12 -3.31
N CYS A 330 -12.07 18.04 -2.50
CA CYS A 330 -12.43 18.08 -1.09
C CYS A 330 -11.36 18.68 -0.17
N TYR A 331 -10.13 18.91 -0.66
CA TYR A 331 -9.00 19.35 0.16
C TYR A 331 -8.35 20.66 -0.33
N ARG A 332 -8.37 20.95 -1.63
CA ARG A 332 -7.65 22.08 -2.26
C ARG A 332 -8.07 23.48 -1.79
N SER A 333 -9.19 23.60 -1.07
CA SER A 333 -9.59 24.88 -0.44
C SER A 333 -8.81 25.18 0.84
N VAL A 334 -8.18 24.15 1.46
CA VAL A 334 -7.46 24.25 2.72
C VAL A 334 -5.97 24.00 2.53
N TYR A 335 -5.60 23.11 1.60
CA TYR A 335 -4.24 22.67 1.36
C TYR A 335 -3.74 23.07 -0.04
N SER A 336 -2.41 23.14 -0.21
CA SER A 336 -1.76 23.43 -1.50
C SER A 336 -0.57 22.50 -1.69
N SER A 337 -0.46 21.92 -2.89
CA SER A 337 0.70 21.12 -3.31
C SER A 337 2.00 21.94 -3.46
N ASP A 338 1.92 23.28 -3.45
CA ASP A 338 3.11 24.14 -3.47
C ASP A 338 4.00 23.99 -2.24
N ARG A 339 3.44 23.45 -1.13
CA ARG A 339 4.18 23.17 0.10
C ARG A 339 4.92 21.82 0.07
N THR A 340 4.68 21.02 -0.96
CA THR A 340 5.30 19.70 -1.17
C THR A 340 5.85 19.62 -2.61
N PRO A 341 6.88 20.43 -2.93
CA PRO A 341 7.36 20.60 -4.30
C PRO A 341 7.95 19.34 -4.92
N VAL A 342 8.58 18.46 -4.12
CA VAL A 342 9.13 17.18 -4.61
C VAL A 342 7.99 16.23 -5.00
N ALA A 343 6.99 16.07 -4.14
CA ALA A 343 5.79 15.28 -4.44
C ALA A 343 5.04 15.85 -5.67
N LYS A 344 4.91 17.18 -5.76
CA LYS A 344 4.28 17.86 -6.90
C LYS A 344 5.01 17.57 -8.21
N LYS A 345 6.34 17.67 -8.22
CA LYS A 345 7.17 17.33 -9.38
C LYS A 345 7.01 15.86 -9.74
N ALA A 346 7.16 14.94 -8.77
CA ALA A 346 6.99 13.50 -8.99
C ALA A 346 5.59 13.17 -9.56
N ALA A 347 4.53 13.73 -9.00
CA ALA A 347 3.17 13.54 -9.48
C ALA A 347 2.96 13.99 -10.93
N SER A 348 3.66 15.05 -11.37
CA SER A 348 3.60 15.51 -12.76
C SER A 348 4.34 14.62 -13.76
N GLN A 349 5.27 13.79 -13.29
CA GLN A 349 6.19 13.01 -14.10
C GLN A 349 5.91 11.50 -14.08
N VAL A 350 5.18 10.99 -13.06
CA VAL A 350 5.04 9.56 -12.82
C VAL A 350 3.90 8.93 -13.62
N ILE A 351 4.16 7.73 -14.15
CA ILE A 351 3.14 6.71 -14.43
C ILE A 351 3.59 5.38 -13.82
N THR A 352 2.63 4.51 -13.49
CA THR A 352 2.90 3.10 -13.22
C THR A 352 2.57 2.29 -14.48
N LEU A 353 3.54 1.53 -14.94
CA LEU A 353 3.42 0.60 -16.05
C LEU A 353 2.75 -0.71 -15.60
N PRO A 354 2.23 -1.55 -16.52
CA PRO A 354 1.68 -2.86 -16.20
C PRO A 354 2.62 -3.67 -15.31
N MET A 355 2.10 -4.17 -14.18
CA MET A 355 2.87 -4.99 -13.25
C MET A 355 1.97 -6.03 -12.58
N TYR A 356 2.13 -7.28 -12.99
CA TYR A 356 1.48 -8.46 -12.40
C TYR A 356 2.27 -9.73 -12.74
N ALA A 357 2.09 -10.79 -11.99
CA ALA A 357 2.92 -11.99 -12.06
C ALA A 357 2.92 -12.68 -13.43
N ASP A 358 1.75 -12.75 -14.08
CA ASP A 358 1.59 -13.41 -15.38
C ASP A 358 1.76 -12.48 -16.59
N LEU A 359 2.41 -11.32 -16.43
CA LEU A 359 2.74 -10.44 -17.56
C LEU A 359 3.84 -11.09 -18.39
N ALA A 360 3.54 -11.37 -19.66
CA ALA A 360 4.53 -11.97 -20.56
C ALA A 360 5.71 -11.01 -20.81
N LEU A 361 6.92 -11.55 -20.82
CA LEU A 361 8.12 -10.72 -21.01
C LEU A 361 8.16 -10.05 -22.39
N GLU A 362 7.57 -10.68 -23.40
CA GLU A 362 7.39 -10.10 -24.75
C GLU A 362 6.44 -8.88 -24.71
N ASP A 363 5.43 -8.90 -23.85
CA ASP A 363 4.57 -7.73 -23.61
C ASP A 363 5.33 -6.62 -22.89
N VAL A 364 6.23 -6.94 -21.96
CA VAL A 364 7.13 -5.96 -21.33
C VAL A 364 8.00 -5.29 -22.40
N ASP A 365 8.59 -6.07 -23.33
CA ASP A 365 9.39 -5.53 -24.42
C ASP A 365 8.59 -4.57 -25.32
N ARG A 366 7.36 -4.96 -25.66
CA ARG A 366 6.44 -4.12 -26.44
C ARG A 366 6.10 -2.82 -25.73
N ILE A 367 5.84 -2.88 -24.43
CA ILE A 367 5.57 -1.71 -23.59
C ILE A 367 6.78 -0.77 -23.59
N CYS A 368 7.98 -1.31 -23.32
CA CYS A 368 9.21 -0.52 -23.28
C CYS A 368 9.51 0.14 -24.64
N ASN A 369 9.36 -0.60 -25.75
CA ASN A 369 9.53 -0.04 -27.08
C ASN A 369 8.56 1.14 -27.34
N THR A 370 7.29 1.00 -26.95
CA THR A 370 6.30 2.09 -27.06
C THR A 370 6.70 3.31 -26.23
N VAL A 371 7.20 3.10 -25.00
CA VAL A 371 7.72 4.16 -24.14
C VAL A 371 8.89 4.88 -24.82
N LEU A 372 9.89 4.12 -25.30
CA LEU A 372 11.10 4.67 -25.94
C LEU A 372 10.79 5.44 -27.23
N ASP A 373 9.83 4.95 -28.02
CA ASP A 373 9.43 5.59 -29.28
C ASP A 373 8.67 6.91 -29.04
N ALA A 374 7.89 7.02 -27.93
CA ALA A 374 7.28 8.28 -27.54
C ALA A 374 8.29 9.39 -27.31
N GLY A 375 9.46 9.09 -26.72
CA GLY A 375 10.56 10.04 -26.53
C GLY A 375 11.29 10.45 -27.81
N LYS A 376 11.22 9.65 -28.88
CA LYS A 376 11.84 9.96 -30.17
C LYS A 376 10.96 10.81 -31.09
N GLY A 377 9.64 10.69 -30.94
CA GLY A 377 8.67 11.30 -31.86
C GLY A 377 8.56 12.83 -31.79
N ASN A 378 9.15 13.47 -30.76
CA ASN A 378 9.14 14.91 -30.54
C ASN A 378 10.52 15.58 -30.77
N ARG A 379 11.46 14.88 -31.41
CA ARG A 379 12.79 15.43 -31.80
C ARG A 379 12.84 15.85 -33.26
#